data_22e20c3504119f6dad44f901a853c87b
#
_entry.id   22e20c3504119f6dad44f901a853c87b
#
_cell.length_a   1.000
_cell.length_b   1.000
_cell.length_c   1.000
_cell.angle_alpha   90.00
_cell.angle_beta   90.00
_cell.angle_gamma   90.00
#
_symmetry.space_group_name_H-M   'P 1'
#
loop_
_entity.id
_entity.type
_entity.pdbx_description
1 polymer ?
#
loop_
_entity_poly.entity_id
_entity_poly.type
_entity_poly.pdbx_seq_one_letter_code
_entity_poly.pdbx_strand_id
1 'polypeptide(L)'
;MPAGGAMRIDLSELPIDGTDNLFLDIQVKTIEKYNLLESDFEVAHQQFVLQEKINFTDRIDSSEEITLLEDEELLTVRSAKQKFIFNKSNGNLSRWLDEKGNEKLLHELSEQFTRAPLDNDIGVSEVEHIDSNAWLERWKAVGFYELKTLLKNMIIQATENEVIISVQTDYEAKGKIAFSTIREYHIFRNGELLLKVDFKRNIEFPEPARIGLCLQLAEKAENVTYFGLGPDENYPDRRGASLFGQWNLRITDMTTPYIFPSENGLRMETRELNYGRLKVRAMGQSFAFNLSPYSQNQLAKKGHWHLLEEEAGTWLNIDGFHMGVGGDDSWSPSVAQEYLLTKGNYHYEVSFKLT
;
A
#
# COMPACT_ATOMS: atom_id res chain seq x y z
N MET A 1 30.38 -5.67 -27.52
CA MET A 1 31.06 -4.38 -27.44
C MET A 1 32.42 -4.61 -26.79
N PRO A 2 33.55 -4.07 -27.31
CA PRO A 2 34.84 -4.28 -26.65
C PRO A 2 34.89 -3.60 -25.29
N ALA A 3 35.75 -4.08 -24.39
CA ALA A 3 35.94 -3.49 -23.07
C ALA A 3 36.31 -2.00 -23.19
N GLY A 4 35.66 -1.13 -22.43
CA GLY A 4 35.84 0.33 -22.51
C GLY A 4 35.20 1.00 -23.73
N GLY A 5 34.51 0.25 -24.59
CA GLY A 5 33.80 0.80 -25.76
C GLY A 5 32.51 1.50 -25.35
N ALA A 6 32.07 2.48 -26.18
CA ALA A 6 30.79 3.13 -26.06
C ALA A 6 29.98 2.93 -27.35
N MET A 7 28.67 2.80 -27.21
CA MET A 7 27.73 2.73 -28.33
C MET A 7 26.67 3.81 -28.14
N ARG A 8 26.39 4.57 -29.21
CA ARG A 8 25.31 5.55 -29.25
C ARG A 8 24.10 4.90 -29.94
N ILE A 9 22.94 4.94 -29.27
CA ILE A 9 21.66 4.50 -29.83
C ILE A 9 20.85 5.76 -30.11
N ASP A 10 20.35 5.89 -31.35
CA ASP A 10 19.44 6.97 -31.71
C ASP A 10 18.00 6.54 -31.41
N LEU A 11 17.31 7.32 -30.57
CA LEU A 11 15.94 7.07 -30.16
C LEU A 11 14.91 7.88 -30.96
N SER A 12 15.36 8.66 -31.98
CA SER A 12 14.48 9.57 -32.74
C SER A 12 13.41 8.83 -33.56
N GLU A 13 13.59 7.55 -33.84
CA GLU A 13 12.65 6.72 -34.60
C GLU A 13 11.67 5.94 -33.71
N LEU A 14 11.74 6.08 -32.39
CA LEU A 14 10.80 5.41 -31.50
C LEU A 14 9.39 6.03 -31.68
N PRO A 15 8.34 5.19 -31.79
CA PRO A 15 6.97 5.67 -31.95
C PRO A 15 6.45 6.21 -30.62
N ILE A 16 6.76 7.47 -30.33
CA ILE A 16 6.24 8.18 -29.15
C ILE A 16 4.95 8.89 -29.59
N ASP A 17 3.83 8.21 -29.49
CA ASP A 17 2.52 8.71 -29.97
C ASP A 17 1.71 9.51 -28.93
N GLY A 18 2.21 9.63 -27.71
CA GLY A 18 1.62 10.48 -26.67
C GLY A 18 0.37 9.92 -25.99
N THR A 19 -0.03 8.69 -26.25
CA THR A 19 -1.28 8.12 -25.70
C THR A 19 -1.08 7.28 -24.45
N ASP A 20 0.06 6.59 -24.28
CA ASP A 20 0.30 5.61 -23.21
C ASP A 20 1.58 5.90 -22.40
N ASN A 21 1.76 5.15 -21.31
CA ASN A 21 3.03 5.14 -20.60
C ASN A 21 4.08 4.43 -21.47
N LEU A 22 5.24 5.04 -21.64
CA LEU A 22 6.32 4.51 -22.45
C LEU A 22 7.60 4.42 -21.63
N PHE A 23 8.19 3.24 -21.57
CA PHE A 23 9.44 2.95 -20.89
C PHE A 23 10.44 2.38 -21.89
N LEU A 24 11.71 2.75 -21.76
CA LEU A 24 12.82 2.14 -22.47
C LEU A 24 13.59 1.25 -21.51
N ASP A 25 13.58 -0.05 -21.75
CA ASP A 25 14.35 -1.03 -21.01
C ASP A 25 15.62 -1.40 -21.77
N ILE A 26 16.76 -1.21 -21.14
CA ILE A 26 18.07 -1.61 -21.68
C ILE A 26 18.57 -2.76 -20.82
N GLN A 27 18.79 -3.92 -21.46
CA GLN A 27 19.35 -5.09 -20.82
C GLN A 27 20.72 -5.43 -21.44
N VAL A 28 21.68 -5.74 -20.60
CA VAL A 28 22.99 -6.24 -21.00
C VAL A 28 23.09 -7.71 -20.60
N LYS A 29 23.28 -8.59 -21.59
CA LYS A 29 23.30 -10.03 -21.38
C LYS A 29 24.59 -10.65 -21.89
N THR A 30 24.99 -11.77 -21.30
CA THR A 30 26.10 -12.59 -21.82
C THR A 30 25.72 -13.22 -23.15
N ILE A 31 26.59 -13.14 -24.14
CA ILE A 31 26.40 -13.79 -25.46
C ILE A 31 26.72 -15.30 -25.37
N GLU A 32 27.74 -15.65 -24.59
CA GLU A 32 28.23 -17.00 -24.40
C GLU A 32 28.49 -17.27 -22.90
N LYS A 33 28.66 -18.53 -22.56
CA LYS A 33 29.02 -18.90 -21.17
C LYS A 33 30.34 -18.27 -20.79
N TYR A 34 30.37 -17.54 -19.69
CA TYR A 34 31.56 -16.93 -19.11
C TYR A 34 31.69 -17.28 -17.63
N ASN A 35 32.68 -18.05 -17.25
CA ASN A 35 32.86 -18.61 -15.91
C ASN A 35 31.60 -19.37 -15.44
N LEU A 36 30.94 -18.86 -14.38
CA LEU A 36 29.70 -19.43 -13.81
C LEU A 36 28.41 -18.84 -14.42
N LEU A 37 28.54 -17.86 -15.29
CA LEU A 37 27.41 -17.25 -15.96
C LEU A 37 27.08 -18.00 -17.25
N GLU A 38 25.84 -18.43 -17.38
CA GLU A 38 25.36 -19.06 -18.62
C GLU A 38 25.17 -18.01 -19.72
N SER A 39 25.02 -18.48 -20.98
CA SER A 39 24.59 -17.57 -22.06
C SER A 39 23.23 -16.99 -21.75
N ASP A 40 22.99 -15.77 -22.21
CA ASP A 40 21.74 -15.00 -21.97
C ASP A 40 21.51 -14.59 -20.50
N PHE A 41 22.54 -14.71 -19.66
CA PHE A 41 22.46 -14.22 -18.28
C PHE A 41 22.48 -12.68 -18.27
N GLU A 42 21.49 -12.07 -17.62
CA GLU A 42 21.42 -10.62 -17.46
C GLU A 42 22.46 -10.14 -16.44
N VAL A 43 23.41 -9.32 -16.92
CA VAL A 43 24.49 -8.74 -16.08
C VAL A 43 24.20 -7.31 -15.63
N ALA A 44 23.33 -6.60 -16.33
CA ALA A 44 22.87 -5.28 -15.95
C ALA A 44 21.56 -4.94 -16.67
N HIS A 45 20.75 -4.11 -16.05
CA HIS A 45 19.59 -3.50 -16.69
C HIS A 45 19.46 -2.04 -16.27
N GLN A 46 18.77 -1.26 -17.10
CA GLN A 46 18.36 0.11 -16.78
C GLN A 46 17.06 0.42 -17.50
N GLN A 47 16.11 1.00 -16.76
CA GLN A 47 14.85 1.46 -17.31
C GLN A 47 14.82 3.00 -17.31
N PHE A 48 14.33 3.59 -18.40
CA PHE A 48 14.10 5.02 -18.53
C PHE A 48 12.63 5.28 -18.82
N VAL A 49 12.05 6.23 -18.12
CA VAL A 49 10.71 6.72 -18.41
C VAL A 49 10.81 7.70 -19.58
N LEU A 50 10.27 7.34 -20.73
CA LEU A 50 10.22 8.22 -21.91
C LEU A 50 8.95 9.07 -21.90
N GLN A 51 7.85 8.50 -21.43
CA GLN A 51 6.57 9.18 -21.31
C GLN A 51 5.79 8.57 -20.15
N GLU A 52 5.22 9.43 -19.33
CA GLU A 52 4.37 9.06 -18.23
C GLU A 52 3.01 9.73 -18.38
N LYS A 53 1.94 8.94 -18.25
CA LYS A 53 0.58 9.41 -18.27
C LYS A 53 -0.17 8.90 -17.04
N ILE A 54 -0.57 9.82 -16.18
CA ILE A 54 -1.42 9.54 -15.03
C ILE A 54 -2.82 10.10 -15.37
N ASN A 55 -3.59 9.36 -16.14
CA ASN A 55 -4.99 9.71 -16.43
C ASN A 55 -5.90 8.58 -15.98
N PHE A 56 -6.60 8.78 -14.89
CA PHE A 56 -7.65 7.89 -14.39
C PHE A 56 -9.01 8.61 -14.44
N THR A 57 -9.46 8.98 -15.64
CA THR A 57 -10.68 9.78 -15.84
C THR A 57 -11.87 8.99 -16.36
N ASP A 58 -11.91 7.68 -16.19
CA ASP A 58 -13.09 6.91 -16.56
C ASP A 58 -14.21 7.07 -15.51
N ARG A 59 -14.71 8.30 -15.36
CA ARG A 59 -16.03 8.50 -14.75
C ARG A 59 -17.07 8.08 -15.78
N ILE A 60 -17.42 6.81 -15.76
CA ILE A 60 -18.54 6.30 -16.58
C ILE A 60 -19.82 6.82 -15.93
N ASP A 61 -20.57 7.63 -16.65
CA ASP A 61 -21.94 7.98 -16.29
C ASP A 61 -22.76 6.69 -16.15
N SER A 62 -23.26 6.43 -14.97
CA SER A 62 -24.14 5.30 -14.70
C SER A 62 -25.56 5.78 -14.55
N SER A 63 -26.51 5.05 -15.13
CA SER A 63 -27.95 5.27 -14.93
C SER A 63 -28.47 4.65 -13.61
N GLU A 64 -27.60 3.96 -12.87
CA GLU A 64 -27.95 3.31 -11.60
C GLU A 64 -28.31 4.36 -10.54
N GLU A 65 -29.20 4.02 -9.63
CA GLU A 65 -29.58 4.88 -8.51
C GLU A 65 -28.61 4.73 -7.36
N ILE A 66 -28.35 5.85 -6.66
CA ILE A 66 -27.65 5.84 -5.38
C ILE A 66 -28.64 6.18 -4.28
N THR A 67 -28.67 5.39 -3.22
CA THR A 67 -29.56 5.61 -2.08
C THR A 67 -28.82 5.55 -0.76
N LEU A 68 -29.25 6.37 0.18
CA LEU A 68 -28.73 6.48 1.52
C LEU A 68 -29.78 6.02 2.52
N LEU A 69 -29.41 5.12 3.41
CA LEU A 69 -30.23 4.67 4.55
C LEU A 69 -29.41 4.85 5.82
N GLU A 70 -30.01 5.44 6.82
CA GLU A 70 -29.35 5.74 8.10
C GLU A 70 -30.24 5.29 9.26
N ASP A 71 -29.63 4.62 10.23
CA ASP A 71 -30.22 4.33 11.53
C ASP A 71 -29.33 4.85 12.67
N GLU A 72 -29.56 4.42 13.90
CA GLU A 72 -28.80 4.91 15.08
C GLU A 72 -27.32 4.50 15.03
N GLU A 73 -27.01 3.31 14.52
CA GLU A 73 -25.66 2.70 14.58
C GLU A 73 -24.96 2.71 13.23
N LEU A 74 -25.71 2.56 12.13
CA LEU A 74 -25.16 2.30 10.81
C LEU A 74 -25.63 3.35 9.79
N LEU A 75 -24.74 3.57 8.82
CA LEU A 75 -25.02 4.31 7.61
C LEU A 75 -24.80 3.37 6.41
N THR A 76 -25.81 3.15 5.59
CA THR A 76 -25.75 2.29 4.42
C THR A 76 -25.93 3.10 3.13
N VAL A 77 -24.91 3.06 2.27
CA VAL A 77 -25.00 3.57 0.89
C VAL A 77 -25.17 2.41 -0.05
N ARG A 78 -26.22 2.45 -0.88
CA ARG A 78 -26.44 1.47 -1.99
C ARG A 78 -26.12 2.16 -3.31
N SER A 79 -25.27 1.53 -4.10
CA SER A 79 -24.86 2.01 -5.42
C SER A 79 -24.50 0.83 -6.32
N ALA A 80 -24.94 0.86 -7.58
CA ALA A 80 -24.70 -0.22 -8.55
C ALA A 80 -24.96 -1.62 -7.97
N LYS A 81 -26.05 -1.76 -7.19
CA LYS A 81 -26.46 -2.99 -6.46
C LYS A 81 -25.51 -3.45 -5.34
N GLN A 82 -24.43 -2.71 -5.09
CA GLN A 82 -23.52 -2.92 -3.97
C GLN A 82 -24.03 -2.18 -2.71
N LYS A 83 -23.52 -2.59 -1.54
CA LYS A 83 -23.81 -1.91 -0.27
C LYS A 83 -22.51 -1.60 0.46
N PHE A 84 -22.34 -0.34 0.81
CA PHE A 84 -21.26 0.17 1.65
C PHE A 84 -21.88 0.53 3.00
N ILE A 85 -21.45 -0.12 4.07
CA ILE A 85 -22.03 0.04 5.40
C ILE A 85 -20.95 0.59 6.33
N PHE A 86 -21.24 1.73 6.92
CA PHE A 86 -20.35 2.45 7.83
C PHE A 86 -20.86 2.34 9.26
N ASN A 87 -19.96 2.15 10.19
CA ASN A 87 -20.24 2.19 11.61
C ASN A 87 -20.16 3.65 12.09
N LYS A 88 -21.27 4.22 12.58
CA LYS A 88 -21.32 5.61 13.02
C LYS A 88 -20.54 5.89 14.31
N SER A 89 -20.20 4.85 15.10
CA SER A 89 -19.44 5.04 16.33
C SER A 89 -17.96 5.36 16.10
N ASN A 90 -17.42 4.92 14.95
CA ASN A 90 -16.00 5.13 14.59
C ASN A 90 -15.79 5.67 13.17
N GLY A 91 -16.84 5.76 12.35
CA GLY A 91 -16.80 6.26 10.98
C GLY A 91 -16.15 5.32 9.97
N ASN A 92 -15.86 4.07 10.32
CA ASN A 92 -15.20 3.13 9.42
C ASN A 92 -16.18 2.44 8.48
N LEU A 93 -15.73 2.15 7.25
CA LEU A 93 -16.41 1.21 6.36
C LEU A 93 -16.30 -0.19 6.99
N SER A 94 -17.40 -0.62 7.61
CA SER A 94 -17.44 -1.87 8.39
C SER A 94 -17.78 -3.08 7.53
N ARG A 95 -18.59 -2.89 6.47
CA ARG A 95 -18.99 -3.96 5.56
C ARG A 95 -19.11 -3.42 4.13
N TRP A 96 -18.73 -4.25 3.18
CA TRP A 96 -18.92 -4.01 1.76
C TRP A 96 -19.49 -5.27 1.13
N LEU A 97 -20.70 -5.18 0.57
CA LEU A 97 -21.38 -6.30 -0.07
C LEU A 97 -21.48 -6.08 -1.57
N ASP A 98 -21.23 -7.14 -2.32
CA ASP A 98 -21.46 -7.13 -3.77
C ASP A 98 -22.95 -7.22 -4.14
N GLU A 99 -23.26 -7.26 -5.44
CA GLU A 99 -24.63 -7.33 -5.99
C GLU A 99 -25.37 -8.61 -5.59
N LYS A 100 -24.66 -9.65 -5.17
CA LYS A 100 -25.23 -10.93 -4.71
C LYS A 100 -25.38 -10.98 -3.18
N GLY A 101 -24.91 -9.94 -2.48
CA GLY A 101 -24.92 -9.86 -1.04
C GLY A 101 -23.75 -10.57 -0.37
N ASN A 102 -22.69 -10.93 -1.11
CA ASN A 102 -21.48 -11.50 -0.51
C ASN A 102 -20.61 -10.42 0.09
N GLU A 103 -20.10 -10.68 1.30
CA GLU A 103 -19.14 -9.80 1.96
C GLU A 103 -17.82 -9.73 1.17
N LYS A 104 -17.27 -8.52 1.06
CA LYS A 104 -15.94 -8.26 0.49
C LYS A 104 -14.89 -7.99 1.55
N LEU A 105 -15.31 -7.59 2.73
CA LEU A 105 -14.45 -7.35 3.89
C LEU A 105 -14.80 -8.33 5.00
N LEU A 106 -13.79 -8.91 5.65
CA LEU A 106 -13.93 -9.71 6.86
C LEU A 106 -13.82 -8.86 8.13
N HIS A 107 -13.10 -7.73 8.04
CA HIS A 107 -13.02 -6.71 9.08
C HIS A 107 -13.21 -5.32 8.47
N GLU A 108 -13.56 -4.35 9.30
CA GLU A 108 -13.68 -2.95 8.88
C GLU A 108 -12.35 -2.41 8.31
N LEU A 109 -12.44 -1.54 7.31
CA LEU A 109 -11.30 -0.82 6.79
C LEU A 109 -10.70 0.03 7.92
N SER A 110 -9.41 -0.13 8.16
CA SER A 110 -8.67 0.58 9.19
C SER A 110 -7.46 1.31 8.62
N GLU A 111 -7.01 2.35 9.33
CA GLU A 111 -5.75 3.03 9.03
C GLU A 111 -4.59 2.35 9.75
N GLN A 112 -3.40 2.39 9.14
CA GLN A 112 -2.17 1.82 9.69
C GLN A 112 -1.04 2.84 9.69
N PHE A 113 -0.30 2.87 10.81
CA PHE A 113 0.85 3.76 11.02
C PHE A 113 2.11 3.02 11.46
N THR A 114 1.98 1.73 11.77
CA THR A 114 3.06 0.83 12.19
C THR A 114 3.20 -0.32 11.21
N ARG A 115 4.31 -1.05 11.30
CA ARG A 115 4.57 -2.29 10.56
C ARG A 115 5.00 -3.40 11.51
N ALA A 116 4.94 -4.65 11.06
CA ALA A 116 5.63 -5.74 11.73
C ALA A 116 7.13 -5.42 11.71
N PRO A 117 7.81 -5.35 12.87
CA PRO A 117 9.16 -4.83 12.94
C PRO A 117 10.14 -5.63 12.08
N LEU A 118 10.99 -4.93 11.37
CA LEU A 118 12.15 -5.48 10.66
C LEU A 118 13.31 -5.70 11.64
N ASP A 119 14.29 -6.53 11.27
CA ASP A 119 15.54 -6.66 12.04
C ASP A 119 16.19 -5.29 12.27
N ASN A 120 16.17 -4.41 11.27
CA ASN A 120 16.68 -3.04 11.36
C ASN A 120 15.84 -2.15 12.29
N ASP A 121 14.54 -2.40 12.44
CA ASP A 121 13.71 -1.66 13.40
C ASP A 121 14.01 -2.10 14.85
N ILE A 122 14.32 -3.40 15.03
CA ILE A 122 14.66 -4.02 16.31
C ILE A 122 16.09 -3.62 16.71
N GLY A 123 17.00 -3.57 15.73
CA GLY A 123 18.41 -3.30 15.93
C GLY A 123 19.09 -4.38 16.79
N VAL A 124 20.03 -3.99 17.64
CA VAL A 124 20.75 -4.89 18.56
C VAL A 124 20.00 -5.15 19.87
N SER A 125 18.76 -4.71 19.98
CA SER A 125 17.99 -4.69 21.24
C SER A 125 17.61 -6.05 21.79
N GLU A 126 17.75 -7.13 20.99
CA GLU A 126 17.19 -8.43 21.43
C GLU A 126 18.09 -9.25 22.35
N VAL A 127 19.39 -9.00 22.38
CA VAL A 127 20.31 -9.96 23.00
C VAL A 127 20.75 -9.59 24.41
N GLU A 128 21.12 -8.35 24.69
CA GLU A 128 21.62 -7.94 26.03
C GLU A 128 21.27 -6.49 26.41
N HIS A 129 20.89 -5.62 25.47
CA HIS A 129 20.54 -4.22 25.72
C HIS A 129 19.33 -3.82 24.89
N ILE A 130 18.38 -3.14 25.55
CA ILE A 130 17.35 -2.40 24.83
C ILE A 130 17.97 -1.11 24.30
N ASP A 131 18.17 -1.03 22.98
CA ASP A 131 18.55 0.23 22.34
C ASP A 131 17.33 1.13 22.21
N SER A 132 17.23 2.13 23.09
CA SER A 132 16.14 3.11 23.07
C SER A 132 16.06 3.93 21.77
N ASN A 133 17.10 3.92 20.94
CA ASN A 133 17.13 4.58 19.65
C ASN A 133 16.58 3.69 18.51
N ALA A 134 16.45 2.38 18.72
CA ALA A 134 15.82 1.49 17.77
C ALA A 134 14.40 1.95 17.46
N TRP A 135 13.97 1.84 16.20
CA TRP A 135 12.65 2.30 15.77
C TRP A 135 11.53 1.62 16.54
N LEU A 136 11.63 0.31 16.75
CA LEU A 136 10.66 -0.46 17.53
C LEU A 136 10.49 0.10 18.95
N GLU A 137 11.61 0.39 19.63
CA GLU A 137 11.55 0.90 21.00
C GLU A 137 11.02 2.35 21.06
N ARG A 138 11.35 3.17 20.08
CA ARG A 138 10.77 4.52 19.95
C ARG A 138 9.26 4.47 19.77
N TRP A 139 8.75 3.58 18.88
CA TRP A 139 7.31 3.42 18.66
C TRP A 139 6.59 2.85 19.89
N LYS A 140 7.17 1.85 20.57
CA LYS A 140 6.64 1.30 21.84
C LYS A 140 6.64 2.36 22.95
N ALA A 141 7.73 3.12 23.08
CA ALA A 141 7.87 4.15 24.11
C ALA A 141 6.77 5.20 24.05
N VAL A 142 6.29 5.55 22.85
CA VAL A 142 5.20 6.51 22.66
C VAL A 142 3.82 5.86 22.55
N GLY A 143 3.71 4.52 22.43
CA GLY A 143 2.44 3.79 22.39
C GLY A 143 1.80 3.68 21.02
N PHE A 144 2.58 3.65 19.94
CA PHE A 144 2.04 3.56 18.57
C PHE A 144 1.33 2.22 18.25
N TYR A 145 1.66 1.15 18.97
CA TYR A 145 0.99 -0.14 18.85
C TYR A 145 -0.33 -0.23 19.65
N GLU A 146 -0.66 0.80 20.43
CA GLU A 146 -1.83 0.85 21.32
C GLU A 146 -2.61 2.16 21.13
N LEU A 147 -2.68 2.65 19.88
CA LEU A 147 -3.39 3.88 19.56
C LEU A 147 -4.88 3.74 19.88
N LYS A 148 -5.42 4.72 20.58
CA LYS A 148 -6.85 4.84 20.80
C LYS A 148 -7.47 5.71 19.71
N THR A 149 -8.40 5.13 18.97
CA THR A 149 -9.13 5.83 17.91
C THR A 149 -10.26 6.66 18.50
N LEU A 150 -10.34 7.94 18.13
CA LEU A 150 -11.32 8.90 18.60
C LEU A 150 -12.02 9.54 17.39
N LEU A 151 -13.27 9.13 17.13
CA LEU A 151 -14.09 9.81 16.13
C LEU A 151 -14.37 11.24 16.61
N LYS A 152 -14.02 12.23 15.79
CA LYS A 152 -14.25 13.66 16.07
C LYS A 152 -15.47 14.16 15.38
N ASN A 153 -15.65 13.78 14.13
CA ASN A 153 -16.76 14.24 13.31
C ASN A 153 -17.03 13.24 12.16
N MET A 154 -18.29 13.16 11.75
CA MET A 154 -18.74 12.45 10.56
C MET A 154 -19.79 13.30 9.85
N ILE A 155 -19.48 13.74 8.63
CA ILE A 155 -20.36 14.60 7.82
C ILE A 155 -20.77 13.80 6.59
N ILE A 156 -22.05 13.83 6.26
CA ILE A 156 -22.63 13.13 5.11
C ILE A 156 -23.22 14.16 4.17
N GLN A 157 -22.85 14.06 2.89
CA GLN A 157 -23.41 14.87 1.81
C GLN A 157 -23.87 13.93 0.69
N ALA A 158 -25.11 14.04 0.29
CA ALA A 158 -25.68 13.23 -0.78
C ALA A 158 -26.10 14.14 -1.94
N THR A 159 -25.72 13.74 -3.15
CA THR A 159 -26.14 14.35 -4.41
C THR A 159 -26.79 13.29 -5.30
N GLU A 160 -27.28 13.67 -6.47
CA GLU A 160 -27.80 12.70 -7.44
C GLU A 160 -26.74 11.71 -7.96
N ASN A 161 -25.45 12.08 -7.94
CA ASN A 161 -24.37 11.32 -8.57
C ASN A 161 -23.46 10.60 -7.58
N GLU A 162 -23.37 11.07 -6.35
CA GLU A 162 -22.48 10.51 -5.34
C GLU A 162 -22.99 10.78 -3.91
N VAL A 163 -22.54 9.93 -2.99
CA VAL A 163 -22.60 10.17 -1.54
C VAL A 163 -21.17 10.35 -1.05
N ILE A 164 -20.93 11.48 -0.34
CA ILE A 164 -19.65 11.79 0.29
C ILE A 164 -19.82 11.63 1.80
N ILE A 165 -18.93 10.85 2.40
CA ILE A 165 -18.85 10.66 3.85
C ILE A 165 -17.48 11.14 4.30
N SER A 166 -17.42 12.27 5.00
CA SER A 166 -16.18 12.82 5.56
C SER A 166 -16.07 12.45 7.03
N VAL A 167 -15.00 11.75 7.39
CA VAL A 167 -14.74 11.21 8.73
C VAL A 167 -13.46 11.80 9.27
N GLN A 168 -13.56 12.58 10.36
CA GLN A 168 -12.41 13.11 11.07
C GLN A 168 -12.10 12.24 12.29
N THR A 169 -10.87 11.74 12.38
CA THR A 169 -10.41 10.84 13.44
C THR A 169 -9.11 11.32 14.04
N ASP A 170 -9.03 11.30 15.37
CA ASP A 170 -7.79 11.48 16.11
C ASP A 170 -7.29 10.12 16.63
N TYR A 171 -5.98 9.93 16.64
CA TYR A 171 -5.30 8.78 17.19
C TYR A 171 -4.48 9.20 18.40
N GLU A 172 -4.96 8.77 19.58
CA GLU A 172 -4.32 9.10 20.86
C GLU A 172 -3.33 8.02 21.26
N ALA A 173 -2.12 8.45 21.59
CA ALA A 173 -1.05 7.65 22.17
C ALA A 173 -0.71 8.21 23.55
N LYS A 174 -0.88 7.40 24.61
CA LYS A 174 -0.56 7.77 26.00
C LYS A 174 -1.12 9.14 26.43
N GLY A 175 -2.37 9.44 26.06
CA GLY A 175 -3.06 10.67 26.47
C GLY A 175 -2.76 11.90 25.62
N LYS A 176 -2.00 11.77 24.53
CA LYS A 176 -1.72 12.86 23.57
C LYS A 176 -2.11 12.43 22.16
N ILE A 177 -2.60 13.36 21.36
CA ILE A 177 -2.89 13.10 19.95
C ILE A 177 -1.58 12.99 19.17
N ALA A 178 -1.33 11.80 18.63
CA ALA A 178 -0.18 11.51 17.79
C ALA A 178 -0.46 11.81 16.32
N PHE A 179 -1.65 11.40 15.85
CA PHE A 179 -2.09 11.56 14.47
C PHE A 179 -3.52 12.06 14.41
N SER A 180 -3.85 12.80 13.36
CA SER A 180 -5.22 13.14 12.98
C SER A 180 -5.42 12.87 11.50
N THR A 181 -6.59 12.34 11.13
CA THR A 181 -6.92 12.07 9.73
C THR A 181 -8.28 12.65 9.37
N ILE A 182 -8.42 12.99 8.09
CA ILE A 182 -9.70 13.20 7.43
C ILE A 182 -9.77 12.21 6.29
N ARG A 183 -10.77 11.33 6.32
CA ARG A 183 -11.08 10.38 5.26
C ARG A 183 -12.35 10.79 4.57
N GLU A 184 -12.29 11.03 3.26
CA GLU A 184 -13.47 11.32 2.46
C GLU A 184 -13.76 10.12 1.55
N TYR A 185 -14.87 9.45 1.82
CA TYR A 185 -15.37 8.34 1.02
C TYR A 185 -16.37 8.89 0.00
N HIS A 186 -15.99 8.95 -1.26
CA HIS A 186 -16.84 9.30 -2.38
C HIS A 186 -17.39 8.04 -3.02
N ILE A 187 -18.66 7.75 -2.83
CA ILE A 187 -19.33 6.58 -3.41
C ILE A 187 -20.15 7.07 -4.60
N PHE A 188 -19.75 6.63 -5.80
CA PHE A 188 -20.38 7.04 -7.06
C PHE A 188 -21.50 6.09 -7.48
N ARG A 189 -22.43 6.53 -8.35
CA ARG A 189 -23.55 5.74 -8.89
C ARG A 189 -23.12 4.44 -9.58
N ASN A 190 -21.91 4.39 -10.13
CA ASN A 190 -21.33 3.22 -10.80
C ASN A 190 -20.72 2.19 -9.82
N GLY A 191 -20.91 2.36 -8.50
CA GLY A 191 -20.37 1.49 -7.45
C GLY A 191 -18.88 1.65 -7.18
N GLU A 192 -18.23 2.66 -7.75
CA GLU A 192 -16.85 3.00 -7.44
C GLU A 192 -16.79 3.77 -6.11
N LEU A 193 -15.81 3.43 -5.29
CA LEU A 193 -15.47 4.11 -4.05
C LEU A 193 -14.12 4.80 -4.23
N LEU A 194 -14.09 6.15 -4.26
CA LEU A 194 -12.87 6.92 -4.15
C LEU A 194 -12.67 7.31 -2.68
N LEU A 195 -11.53 6.97 -2.13
CA LEU A 195 -11.12 7.34 -0.78
C LEU A 195 -9.96 8.34 -0.86
N LYS A 196 -10.17 9.51 -0.28
CA LYS A 196 -9.15 10.53 -0.07
C LYS A 196 -8.77 10.56 1.39
N VAL A 197 -7.48 10.66 1.67
CA VAL A 197 -6.95 10.66 3.03
C VAL A 197 -6.01 11.85 3.22
N ASP A 198 -6.39 12.73 4.11
CA ASP A 198 -5.53 13.77 4.66
C ASP A 198 -5.03 13.30 6.03
N PHE A 199 -3.73 13.23 6.19
CA PHE A 199 -3.06 12.81 7.41
C PHE A 199 -2.22 13.96 7.97
N LYS A 200 -2.31 14.15 9.29
CA LYS A 200 -1.51 15.11 10.04
C LYS A 200 -0.79 14.41 11.19
N ARG A 201 0.51 14.58 11.25
CA ARG A 201 1.37 14.09 12.32
C ARG A 201 1.60 15.18 13.37
N ASN A 202 1.57 14.83 14.64
CA ASN A 202 2.18 15.64 15.68
C ASN A 202 3.70 15.43 15.66
N ILE A 203 4.45 16.47 15.34
CA ILE A 203 5.91 16.41 15.16
C ILE A 203 6.69 16.14 16.45
N GLU A 204 6.06 16.20 17.63
CA GLU A 204 6.66 15.79 18.91
C GLU A 204 6.80 14.28 19.05
N PHE A 205 6.11 13.51 18.20
CA PHE A 205 6.19 12.06 18.14
C PHE A 205 7.20 11.59 17.09
N PRO A 206 7.78 10.39 17.22
CA PRO A 206 8.62 9.81 16.17
C PRO A 206 7.83 9.64 14.85
N GLU A 207 8.56 9.46 13.77
CA GLU A 207 8.01 9.18 12.45
C GLU A 207 7.24 7.85 12.46
N PRO A 208 6.04 7.77 11.83
CA PRO A 208 5.35 6.50 11.63
C PRO A 208 6.08 5.65 10.58
N ALA A 209 5.93 4.33 10.66
CA ALA A 209 6.51 3.43 9.68
C ALA A 209 5.79 3.52 8.31
N ARG A 210 4.48 3.79 8.34
CA ARG A 210 3.63 3.88 7.17
C ARG A 210 2.47 4.85 7.40
N ILE A 211 1.86 5.31 6.34
CA ILE A 211 0.60 6.03 6.33
C ILE A 211 -0.28 5.36 5.28
N GLY A 212 -1.16 4.51 5.71
CA GLY A 212 -1.90 3.63 4.82
C GLY A 212 -3.17 3.06 5.42
N LEU A 213 -3.77 2.16 4.65
CA LEU A 213 -5.01 1.46 4.93
C LEU A 213 -4.75 -0.04 5.02
N CYS A 214 -5.53 -0.71 5.85
CA CYS A 214 -5.55 -2.16 5.97
C CYS A 214 -6.97 -2.68 5.73
N LEU A 215 -7.09 -3.66 4.84
CA LEU A 215 -8.31 -4.36 4.53
C LEU A 215 -8.07 -5.86 4.66
N GLN A 216 -8.94 -6.58 5.34
CA GLN A 216 -9.01 -8.03 5.24
C GLN A 216 -10.10 -8.41 4.23
N LEU A 217 -9.68 -8.78 3.04
CA LEU A 217 -10.57 -9.17 1.95
C LEU A 217 -11.12 -10.58 2.19
N ALA A 218 -12.42 -10.78 1.98
CA ALA A 218 -13.04 -12.11 2.06
C ALA A 218 -12.61 -13.02 0.90
N GLU A 219 -12.17 -12.43 -0.20
CA GLU A 219 -11.74 -13.15 -1.40
C GLU A 219 -10.36 -13.76 -1.21
N LYS A 220 -10.18 -15.00 -1.71
CA LYS A 220 -8.89 -15.67 -1.87
C LYS A 220 -8.69 -15.97 -3.36
N ALA A 221 -8.08 -15.03 -4.09
CA ALA A 221 -7.65 -15.28 -5.46
C ALA A 221 -6.23 -15.84 -5.48
N GLU A 222 -5.92 -16.67 -6.46
CA GLU A 222 -4.60 -17.29 -6.60
C GLU A 222 -3.55 -16.30 -7.08
N ASN A 223 -3.96 -15.37 -7.96
CA ASN A 223 -3.06 -14.41 -8.60
C ASN A 223 -3.48 -12.98 -8.35
N VAL A 224 -2.49 -12.10 -8.41
CA VAL A 224 -2.62 -10.66 -8.44
C VAL A 224 -1.99 -10.10 -9.70
N THR A 225 -2.65 -9.14 -10.36
CA THR A 225 -2.02 -8.36 -11.43
C THR A 225 -1.91 -6.90 -10.99
N TYR A 226 -0.78 -6.27 -11.27
CA TYR A 226 -0.59 -4.87 -10.95
C TYR A 226 0.32 -4.18 -11.95
N PHE A 227 0.20 -2.86 -12.03
CA PHE A 227 1.04 -1.97 -12.81
C PHE A 227 1.80 -1.04 -11.85
N GLY A 228 3.09 -1.27 -11.71
CA GLY A 228 3.95 -0.61 -10.72
C GLY A 228 5.36 -1.19 -10.70
N LEU A 229 6.15 -0.87 -9.66
CA LEU A 229 7.48 -1.44 -9.48
C LEU A 229 7.41 -2.90 -9.04
N GLY A 230 8.21 -3.74 -9.69
CA GLY A 230 8.28 -5.18 -9.42
C GLY A 230 9.37 -5.90 -10.22
N PRO A 231 9.31 -7.25 -10.32
CA PRO A 231 8.33 -8.15 -9.69
C PRO A 231 8.56 -8.35 -8.18
N ASP A 232 9.81 -8.14 -7.72
CA ASP A 232 10.21 -8.38 -6.34
C ASP A 232 9.75 -7.26 -5.40
N GLU A 233 9.79 -7.53 -4.09
CA GLU A 233 9.49 -6.51 -3.09
C GLU A 233 10.46 -5.33 -3.20
N ASN A 234 9.94 -4.14 -2.98
CA ASN A 234 10.73 -2.93 -3.04
C ASN A 234 10.22 -1.90 -2.02
N TYR A 235 11.15 -1.09 -1.50
CA TYR A 235 10.92 -0.08 -0.48
C TYR A 235 11.57 1.23 -0.89
N PRO A 236 11.28 2.37 -0.24
CA PRO A 236 11.81 3.68 -0.65
C PRO A 236 13.34 3.69 -0.83
N ASP A 237 14.07 2.97 0.02
CA ASP A 237 15.53 2.84 0.03
C ASP A 237 16.04 1.52 -0.60
N ARG A 238 15.15 0.68 -1.16
CA ARG A 238 15.51 -0.62 -1.76
C ARG A 238 14.74 -0.85 -3.07
N ARG A 239 15.16 -0.18 -4.14
CA ARG A 239 14.46 -0.15 -5.44
C ARG A 239 15.30 -0.62 -6.62
N GLY A 240 16.61 -0.76 -6.45
CA GLY A 240 17.55 -0.92 -7.56
C GLY A 240 17.35 -2.16 -8.44
N ALA A 241 16.70 -3.21 -7.93
CA ALA A 241 16.38 -4.42 -8.68
C ALA A 241 14.99 -4.38 -9.35
N SER A 242 14.17 -3.36 -9.06
CA SER A 242 12.79 -3.30 -9.55
C SER A 242 12.66 -2.50 -10.83
N LEU A 243 11.83 -2.99 -11.73
CA LEU A 243 11.43 -2.31 -12.96
C LEU A 243 9.95 -1.93 -12.88
N PHE A 244 9.59 -0.84 -13.52
CA PHE A 244 8.21 -0.45 -13.68
C PHE A 244 7.56 -1.24 -14.81
N GLY A 245 6.46 -1.93 -14.54
CA GLY A 245 5.82 -2.81 -15.52
C GLY A 245 4.47 -3.36 -15.10
N GLN A 246 3.92 -4.17 -16.00
CA GLN A 246 2.71 -4.96 -15.75
C GLN A 246 3.13 -6.34 -15.24
N TRP A 247 2.76 -6.66 -14.00
CA TRP A 247 3.14 -7.91 -13.35
C TRP A 247 1.92 -8.79 -13.09
N ASN A 248 2.11 -10.10 -13.17
CA ASN A 248 1.14 -11.10 -12.78
C ASN A 248 1.84 -12.14 -11.90
N LEU A 249 1.55 -12.14 -10.61
CA LEU A 249 2.22 -12.95 -9.61
C LEU A 249 1.20 -13.80 -8.85
N ARG A 250 1.63 -14.96 -8.39
CA ARG A 250 0.86 -15.74 -7.42
C ARG A 250 0.94 -15.07 -6.05
N ILE A 251 -0.11 -15.18 -5.26
CA ILE A 251 -0.12 -14.63 -3.89
C ILE A 251 0.99 -15.20 -3.03
N THR A 252 1.36 -16.48 -3.23
CA THR A 252 2.49 -17.11 -2.55
C THR A 252 3.82 -16.44 -2.85
N ASP A 253 3.97 -15.83 -4.03
CA ASP A 253 5.21 -15.18 -4.47
C ASP A 253 5.25 -13.69 -4.03
N MET A 254 4.14 -13.20 -3.44
CA MET A 254 4.08 -11.85 -2.86
C MET A 254 4.78 -11.75 -1.49
N THR A 255 4.95 -12.87 -0.80
CA THR A 255 5.52 -12.92 0.55
C THR A 255 6.95 -13.45 0.51
N THR A 256 7.88 -12.73 1.11
CA THR A 256 9.26 -13.19 1.29
C THR A 256 9.36 -13.98 2.60
N PRO A 257 9.79 -15.26 2.57
CA PRO A 257 9.84 -16.12 3.75
C PRO A 257 11.08 -15.81 4.61
N TYR A 258 11.14 -14.61 5.19
CA TYR A 258 12.18 -14.28 6.16
C TYR A 258 12.12 -15.22 7.36
N ILE A 259 13.27 -15.62 7.91
CA ILE A 259 13.36 -16.54 9.05
C ILE A 259 12.55 -15.96 10.23
N PHE A 260 12.75 -14.69 10.53
CA PHE A 260 11.90 -13.91 11.41
C PHE A 260 10.80 -13.24 10.58
N PRO A 261 9.51 -13.53 10.85
CA PRO A 261 8.42 -12.84 10.21
C PRO A 261 8.47 -11.34 10.50
N SER A 262 8.40 -10.53 9.45
CA SER A 262 8.43 -9.08 9.51
C SER A 262 7.61 -8.50 8.38
N GLU A 263 7.49 -7.17 8.32
CA GLU A 263 6.97 -6.48 7.12
C GLU A 263 7.72 -6.97 5.88
N ASN A 264 6.99 -7.36 4.85
CA ASN A 264 7.57 -7.80 3.59
C ASN A 264 6.58 -7.67 2.45
N GLY A 265 7.07 -7.90 1.23
CA GLY A 265 6.22 -8.01 0.06
C GLY A 265 5.67 -6.69 -0.48
N LEU A 266 6.17 -5.53 -0.04
CA LEU A 266 5.72 -4.23 -0.54
C LEU A 266 6.04 -4.07 -2.03
N ARG A 267 5.10 -3.51 -2.79
CA ARG A 267 5.24 -3.10 -4.21
C ARG A 267 4.90 -1.64 -4.34
N MET A 268 5.90 -0.82 -4.64
CA MET A 268 5.77 0.63 -4.71
C MET A 268 5.37 1.13 -6.10
N GLU A 269 5.06 2.41 -6.15
CA GLU A 269 4.68 3.12 -7.37
C GLU A 269 3.55 2.43 -8.15
N THR A 270 2.69 1.72 -7.44
CA THR A 270 1.56 1.02 -8.05
C THR A 270 0.50 2.02 -8.49
N ARG A 271 0.05 1.89 -9.72
CA ARG A 271 -1.00 2.72 -10.33
C ARG A 271 -2.31 1.97 -10.48
N GLU A 272 -2.23 0.68 -10.71
CA GLU A 272 -3.39 -0.21 -10.78
C GLU A 272 -3.05 -1.56 -10.16
N LEU A 273 -4.00 -2.12 -9.42
CA LEU A 273 -3.96 -3.42 -8.80
C LEU A 273 -5.28 -4.13 -9.09
N ASN A 274 -5.24 -5.39 -9.52
CA ASN A 274 -6.40 -6.25 -9.67
C ASN A 274 -6.20 -7.52 -8.86
N TYR A 275 -7.12 -7.80 -7.94
CA TYR A 275 -7.12 -8.99 -7.11
C TYR A 275 -8.53 -9.57 -7.05
N GLY A 276 -8.73 -10.75 -7.67
CA GLY A 276 -10.04 -11.31 -7.88
C GLY A 276 -10.96 -10.33 -8.62
N ARG A 277 -12.08 -9.96 -8.01
CA ARG A 277 -12.99 -8.95 -8.55
C ARG A 277 -12.64 -7.51 -8.14
N LEU A 278 -11.73 -7.32 -7.21
CA LEU A 278 -11.35 -6.00 -6.73
C LEU A 278 -10.32 -5.37 -7.67
N LYS A 279 -10.64 -4.19 -8.16
CA LYS A 279 -9.73 -3.29 -8.84
C LYS A 279 -9.43 -2.09 -7.95
N VAL A 280 -8.15 -1.78 -7.75
CA VAL A 280 -7.68 -0.59 -7.02
C VAL A 280 -6.88 0.28 -7.96
N ARG A 281 -7.12 1.59 -7.96
CA ARG A 281 -6.41 2.55 -8.80
C ARG A 281 -5.88 3.71 -7.98
N ALA A 282 -4.69 4.15 -8.32
CA ALA A 282 -4.12 5.40 -7.85
C ALA A 282 -4.87 6.60 -8.44
N MET A 283 -5.10 7.63 -7.63
CA MET A 283 -5.75 8.86 -8.06
C MET A 283 -4.80 10.03 -7.75
N GLY A 284 -4.15 10.51 -8.81
CA GLY A 284 -3.16 11.59 -8.70
C GLY A 284 -1.73 11.10 -8.44
N GLN A 285 -1.47 10.44 -7.32
CA GLN A 285 -0.17 9.82 -7.02
C GLN A 285 -0.28 8.29 -6.95
N SER A 286 0.82 7.60 -7.20
CA SER A 286 0.91 6.15 -6.99
C SER A 286 0.81 5.79 -5.51
N PHE A 287 0.43 4.55 -5.23
CA PHE A 287 0.44 3.97 -3.88
C PHE A 287 1.43 2.80 -3.81
N ALA A 288 1.74 2.36 -2.60
CA ALA A 288 2.38 1.08 -2.38
C ALA A 288 1.36 0.08 -1.82
N PHE A 289 1.56 -1.21 -2.10
CA PHE A 289 0.70 -2.25 -1.54
C PHE A 289 1.48 -3.50 -1.19
N ASN A 290 0.94 -4.28 -0.26
CA ASN A 290 1.25 -5.71 -0.14
C ASN A 290 -0.03 -6.53 0.00
N LEU A 291 0.04 -7.78 -0.43
CA LEU A 291 -0.99 -8.79 -0.24
C LEU A 291 -0.37 -9.97 0.50
N SER A 292 -1.03 -10.42 1.57
CA SER A 292 -0.50 -11.49 2.42
C SER A 292 -1.64 -12.35 3.01
N PRO A 293 -1.44 -13.66 3.17
CA PRO A 293 -2.33 -14.50 3.99
C PRO A 293 -2.17 -14.23 5.50
N TYR A 294 -1.23 -13.37 5.90
CA TYR A 294 -0.88 -13.10 7.29
C TYR A 294 -1.10 -11.62 7.62
N SER A 295 -1.70 -11.34 8.78
CA SER A 295 -1.80 -9.97 9.30
C SER A 295 -0.45 -9.45 9.78
N GLN A 296 -0.27 -8.12 9.77
CA GLN A 296 0.89 -7.45 10.38
C GLN A 296 1.06 -7.82 11.85
N ASN A 297 -0.06 -8.01 12.57
CA ASN A 297 -0.06 -8.43 13.96
C ASN A 297 0.48 -9.86 14.15
N GLN A 298 0.14 -10.78 13.24
CA GLN A 298 0.68 -12.14 13.28
C GLN A 298 2.19 -12.14 12.94
N LEU A 299 2.59 -11.41 11.90
CA LEU A 299 4.01 -11.26 11.53
C LEU A 299 4.82 -10.70 12.71
N ALA A 300 4.32 -9.69 13.42
CA ALA A 300 5.01 -9.09 14.56
C ALA A 300 5.14 -10.00 15.80
N LYS A 301 4.30 -11.03 15.93
CA LYS A 301 4.24 -11.88 17.13
C LYS A 301 4.89 -13.24 17.01
N LYS A 302 5.06 -13.74 15.78
CA LYS A 302 5.62 -15.08 15.56
C LYS A 302 7.15 -15.01 15.45
N GLY A 303 7.85 -15.86 16.19
CA GLY A 303 9.31 -15.88 16.21
C GLY A 303 9.95 -16.53 14.97
N HIS A 304 9.18 -17.32 14.18
CA HIS A 304 9.67 -17.99 12.98
C HIS A 304 8.57 -18.14 11.94
N TRP A 305 8.94 -18.07 10.66
CA TRP A 305 8.00 -18.13 9.53
C TRP A 305 7.17 -19.43 9.49
N HIS A 306 7.72 -20.58 9.91
CA HIS A 306 7.00 -21.85 9.95
C HIS A 306 5.93 -21.93 11.03
N LEU A 307 5.85 -20.94 11.92
CA LEU A 307 4.82 -20.79 12.92
C LEU A 307 3.65 -19.89 12.44
N LEU A 308 3.77 -19.32 11.24
CA LEU A 308 2.70 -18.55 10.64
C LEU A 308 1.56 -19.48 10.22
N GLU A 309 0.35 -19.05 10.45
CA GLU A 309 -0.88 -19.75 10.09
C GLU A 309 -1.70 -18.83 9.17
N GLU A 310 -2.09 -19.35 7.99
CA GLU A 310 -2.95 -18.59 7.09
C GLU A 310 -4.25 -18.17 7.77
N GLU A 311 -4.56 -16.90 7.69
CA GLU A 311 -5.79 -16.35 8.22
C GLU A 311 -6.93 -16.47 7.18
N ALA A 312 -8.16 -16.19 7.63
CA ALA A 312 -9.30 -16.14 6.72
C ALA A 312 -9.12 -14.98 5.72
N GLY A 313 -9.43 -15.23 4.45
CA GLY A 313 -9.32 -14.21 3.39
C GLY A 313 -7.87 -13.83 3.07
N THR A 314 -7.66 -12.58 2.67
CA THR A 314 -6.35 -12.03 2.29
C THR A 314 -6.21 -10.61 2.86
N TRP A 315 -5.08 -10.32 3.48
CA TRP A 315 -4.76 -8.99 3.96
C TRP A 315 -4.19 -8.15 2.82
N LEU A 316 -4.83 -7.03 2.55
CA LEU A 316 -4.38 -6.00 1.61
C LEU A 316 -4.02 -4.76 2.41
N ASN A 317 -2.76 -4.36 2.37
CA ASN A 317 -2.32 -3.06 2.85
C ASN A 317 -2.08 -2.15 1.65
N ILE A 318 -2.56 -0.91 1.74
CA ILE A 318 -2.38 0.13 0.73
C ILE A 318 -1.78 1.34 1.43
N ASP A 319 -0.57 1.72 1.06
CA ASP A 319 0.13 2.84 1.65
C ASP A 319 0.20 4.01 0.66
N GLY A 320 -0.27 5.17 1.09
CA GLY A 320 0.09 6.41 0.42
C GLY A 320 1.56 6.73 0.61
N PHE A 321 2.10 6.36 1.79
CA PHE A 321 3.51 6.58 2.15
C PHE A 321 4.02 5.47 3.05
N HIS A 322 5.27 5.07 2.83
CA HIS A 322 5.99 4.08 3.62
C HIS A 322 7.43 4.57 3.86
N MET A 323 7.97 4.40 5.07
CA MET A 323 9.36 4.73 5.36
C MET A 323 10.30 3.67 4.79
N GLY A 324 11.59 4.01 4.67
CA GLY A 324 12.64 3.05 4.30
C GLY A 324 12.78 1.89 5.29
N VAL A 325 13.54 0.89 4.89
CA VAL A 325 13.82 -0.32 5.68
C VAL A 325 15.23 -0.32 6.27
N GLY A 326 16.11 0.60 5.84
CA GLY A 326 17.48 0.67 6.28
C GLY A 326 18.34 -0.52 5.83
N GLY A 327 19.41 -0.78 6.57
CA GLY A 327 20.29 -1.93 6.33
C GLY A 327 21.64 -1.57 5.76
N ASP A 328 22.06 -0.31 5.84
CA ASP A 328 23.42 0.13 5.49
C ASP A 328 24.45 -0.46 6.45
N ASP A 329 24.06 -0.73 7.69
CA ASP A 329 24.83 -1.45 8.69
C ASP A 329 23.94 -2.37 9.56
N SER A 330 24.56 -3.21 10.38
CA SER A 330 23.86 -4.21 11.23
C SER A 330 23.65 -3.74 12.67
N TRP A 331 24.05 -2.52 13.05
CA TRP A 331 24.13 -2.08 14.44
C TRP A 331 23.59 -0.68 14.70
N SER A 332 23.06 0.01 13.71
CA SER A 332 22.39 1.29 13.94
C SER A 332 20.96 1.28 13.39
N PRO A 333 20.04 2.05 13.97
CA PRO A 333 18.70 2.26 13.40
C PRO A 333 18.80 3.18 12.17
N SER A 334 19.55 2.74 11.15
CA SER A 334 19.92 3.55 10.00
C SER A 334 18.88 3.47 8.89
N VAL A 335 17.87 4.31 8.96
CA VAL A 335 17.10 4.71 7.77
C VAL A 335 17.55 6.14 7.44
N ALA A 336 18.05 6.36 6.23
CA ALA A 336 18.47 7.69 5.79
C ALA A 336 17.30 8.68 5.89
N GLN A 337 17.58 9.92 6.27
CA GLN A 337 16.57 10.92 6.60
C GLN A 337 15.58 11.18 5.46
N GLU A 338 16.00 11.06 4.21
CA GLU A 338 15.18 11.23 3.01
C GLU A 338 14.09 10.15 2.87
N TYR A 339 14.27 8.99 3.52
CA TYR A 339 13.31 7.89 3.51
C TYR A 339 12.44 7.83 4.76
N LEU A 340 12.54 8.83 5.65
CA LEU A 340 11.68 8.97 6.81
C LEU A 340 10.44 9.81 6.48
N LEU A 341 9.34 9.53 7.17
CA LEU A 341 8.09 10.28 7.02
C LEU A 341 8.07 11.53 7.93
N THR A 342 8.99 12.46 7.65
CA THR A 342 9.26 13.63 8.51
C THR A 342 8.27 14.78 8.35
N LYS A 343 7.49 14.84 7.26
CA LYS A 343 6.52 15.92 7.01
C LYS A 343 5.39 15.90 8.04
N GLY A 344 4.84 17.07 8.35
CA GLY A 344 3.70 17.21 9.25
C GLY A 344 2.36 16.83 8.63
N ASN A 345 2.24 16.91 7.29
CA ASN A 345 1.00 16.63 6.56
C ASN A 345 1.31 15.77 5.33
N TYR A 346 0.38 14.84 5.03
CA TYR A 346 0.42 13.96 3.87
C TYR A 346 -0.99 13.85 3.29
N HIS A 347 -1.08 13.63 1.99
CA HIS A 347 -2.33 13.43 1.28
C HIS A 347 -2.16 12.32 0.25
N TYR A 348 -3.15 11.43 0.12
CA TYR A 348 -3.22 10.45 -0.95
C TYR A 348 -4.66 10.08 -1.28
N GLU A 349 -4.86 9.59 -2.50
CA GLU A 349 -6.17 9.18 -2.99
C GLU A 349 -6.07 7.80 -3.64
N VAL A 350 -7.08 6.96 -3.41
CA VAL A 350 -7.18 5.62 -4.00
C VAL A 350 -8.62 5.29 -4.33
N SER A 351 -8.85 4.70 -5.50
CA SER A 351 -10.17 4.27 -5.95
C SER A 351 -10.29 2.74 -5.88
N PHE A 352 -11.45 2.28 -5.46
CA PHE A 352 -11.82 0.86 -5.36
C PHE A 352 -13.05 0.59 -6.22
N LYS A 353 -13.01 -0.49 -7.00
CA LYS A 353 -14.14 -0.91 -7.84
C LYS A 353 -14.24 -2.43 -7.88
N LEU A 354 -15.45 -2.98 -7.81
CA LEU A 354 -15.73 -4.38 -8.14
C LEU A 354 -16.01 -4.52 -9.64
N THR A 355 -15.32 -5.47 -10.28
CA THR A 355 -15.46 -5.76 -11.73
C THR A 355 -16.23 -7.03 -11.97
#